data_805e6ad02c244a21373ebc1dea8bfe5e
#
_entry.id   805e6ad02c244a21373ebc1dea8bfe5e
#
_cell.length_a   1.000
_cell.length_b   1.000
_cell.length_c   1.000
_cell.angle_alpha   90.00
_cell.angle_beta   90.00
_cell.angle_gamma   90.00
#
_symmetry.space_group_name_H-M   'P 1'
#
loop_
_entity.id
_entity.type
_entity.pdbx_description
1 polymer ?
#
loop_
_entity_poly.entity_id
_entity_poly.type
_entity_poly.pdbx_seq_one_letter_code
_entity_poly.pdbx_strand_id
1 'polypeptide(L)'
;MININRYTLSNGLRVIHNEDNTTQMVALNLLYDVGARDEDPDHTGFAHLFEHLMFGGSIHVPDYDTPVQNAGGENNAWTNNDITNYYITLPRQNVETGFWLESDRMLSLDFNPRSLEVQRQVVIEEFKQRNLNQPYGDASHLLRALAYKVHPYQWPTIGKEISHIANATLEAVSYTHLR
;
A
#
# COMPACT_ATOMS: atom_id res chain seq x y z
N MET A 1 -4.81 30.91 2.26
CA MET A 1 -5.31 30.22 1.05
C MET A 1 -4.27 29.17 0.69
N ILE A 2 -4.66 27.91 0.50
CA ILE A 2 -3.70 26.87 0.09
C ILE A 2 -3.33 27.10 -1.36
N ASN A 3 -2.03 27.24 -1.65
CA ASN A 3 -1.54 27.41 -3.01
C ASN A 3 -1.14 26.03 -3.58
N ILE A 4 -1.85 25.56 -4.60
CA ILE A 4 -1.64 24.24 -5.19
C ILE A 4 -1.12 24.38 -6.61
N ASN A 5 0.08 23.86 -6.85
CA ASN A 5 0.65 23.66 -8.17
C ASN A 5 0.32 22.25 -8.66
N ARG A 6 -0.15 22.12 -9.91
CA ARG A 6 -0.47 20.84 -10.54
C ARG A 6 0.22 20.73 -11.87
N TYR A 7 0.89 19.61 -12.10
CA TYR A 7 1.53 19.33 -13.38
C TYR A 7 1.65 17.81 -13.61
N THR A 8 1.94 17.43 -14.83
CA THR A 8 2.16 16.04 -15.22
C THR A 8 3.57 15.90 -15.78
N LEU A 9 4.31 14.91 -15.31
CA LEU A 9 5.63 14.60 -15.84
C LEU A 9 5.53 13.92 -17.21
N SER A 10 6.65 13.86 -17.96
CA SER A 10 6.68 13.27 -19.30
C SER A 10 6.34 11.77 -19.32
N ASN A 11 6.50 11.08 -18.19
CA ASN A 11 6.10 9.66 -18.00
C ASN A 11 4.64 9.48 -17.59
N GLY A 12 3.85 10.55 -17.50
CA GLY A 12 2.43 10.52 -17.12
C GLY A 12 2.16 10.67 -15.62
N LEU A 13 3.17 10.71 -14.75
CA LEU A 13 2.98 10.89 -13.33
C LEU A 13 2.38 12.27 -13.03
N ARG A 14 1.23 12.29 -12.36
CA ARG A 14 0.55 13.51 -11.93
C ARG A 14 1.12 13.97 -10.60
N VAL A 15 1.52 15.23 -10.52
CA VAL A 15 2.11 15.83 -9.32
C VAL A 15 1.22 16.96 -8.80
N ILE A 16 0.98 16.94 -7.50
CA ILE A 16 0.32 18.00 -6.76
C ILE A 16 1.33 18.49 -5.72
N HIS A 17 1.69 19.75 -5.81
CA HIS A 17 2.65 20.38 -4.89
C HIS A 17 1.98 21.54 -4.16
N ASN A 18 2.09 21.54 -2.85
CA ASN A 18 1.73 22.66 -1.98
C ASN A 18 2.99 23.14 -1.25
N GLU A 19 3.30 24.40 -1.40
CA GLU A 19 4.38 25.06 -0.67
C GLU A 19 3.86 25.63 0.66
N ASP A 20 4.38 25.13 1.78
CA ASP A 20 4.09 25.63 3.11
C ASP A 20 5.41 25.90 3.86
N ASN A 21 5.72 27.18 4.04
CA ASN A 21 6.93 27.63 4.72
C ASN A 21 6.76 27.83 6.22
N THR A 22 5.61 27.44 6.78
CA THR A 22 5.35 27.53 8.24
C THR A 22 5.98 26.37 9.01
N THR A 23 6.39 25.30 8.32
CA THR A 23 7.05 24.13 8.90
C THR A 23 8.37 23.81 8.21
N GLN A 24 9.24 23.09 8.91
CA GLN A 24 10.50 22.53 8.35
C GLN A 24 10.31 21.06 7.92
N MET A 25 9.11 20.55 7.97
CA MET A 25 8.78 19.17 7.55
C MET A 25 8.20 19.16 6.15
N VAL A 26 8.47 18.08 5.43
CA VAL A 26 7.87 17.78 4.13
C VAL A 26 7.14 16.44 4.22
N ALA A 27 5.98 16.37 3.63
CA ALA A 27 5.25 15.13 3.41
C ALA A 27 5.31 14.77 1.92
N LEU A 28 5.84 13.61 1.59
CA LEU A 28 5.74 12.97 0.29
C LEU A 28 4.61 11.96 0.35
N ASN A 29 3.67 12.03 -0.58
CA ASN A 29 2.53 11.14 -0.62
C ASN A 29 2.38 10.55 -2.03
N LEU A 30 2.41 9.23 -2.15
CA LEU A 30 2.18 8.50 -3.38
C LEU A 30 0.83 7.79 -3.31
N LEU A 31 -0.04 8.13 -4.24
CA LEU A 31 -1.37 7.57 -4.36
C LEU A 31 -1.46 6.69 -5.61
N TYR A 32 -1.75 5.42 -5.42
CA TYR A 32 -2.06 4.46 -6.48
C TYR A 32 -3.58 4.32 -6.60
N ASP A 33 -4.11 4.48 -7.82
CA ASP A 33 -5.53 4.30 -8.15
C ASP A 33 -5.83 2.81 -8.31
N VAL A 34 -5.55 2.05 -7.26
CA VAL A 34 -5.79 0.62 -7.16
C VAL A 34 -6.10 0.26 -5.70
N GLY A 35 -7.13 -0.54 -5.50
CA GLY A 35 -7.56 -1.01 -4.19
C GLY A 35 -8.32 -2.32 -4.28
N ALA A 36 -9.01 -2.71 -3.22
CA ALA A 36 -9.72 -3.98 -3.16
C ALA A 36 -10.81 -4.14 -4.23
N ARG A 37 -11.35 -3.05 -4.77
CA ARG A 37 -12.34 -3.10 -5.87
C ARG A 37 -11.79 -3.65 -7.19
N ASP A 38 -10.47 -3.54 -7.38
CA ASP A 38 -9.80 -3.93 -8.62
C ASP A 38 -9.35 -5.39 -8.61
N GLU A 39 -9.63 -6.10 -7.52
CA GLU A 39 -9.28 -7.51 -7.32
C GLU A 39 -10.26 -8.44 -8.04
N ASP A 40 -9.75 -9.61 -8.42
CA ASP A 40 -10.58 -10.72 -8.83
C ASP A 40 -11.36 -11.28 -7.63
N PRO A 41 -12.67 -11.57 -7.76
CA PRO A 41 -13.48 -12.16 -6.68
C PRO A 41 -12.94 -13.44 -6.06
N ASP A 42 -12.12 -14.19 -6.78
CA ASP A 42 -11.47 -15.43 -6.33
C ASP A 42 -10.05 -15.21 -5.80
N HIS A 43 -9.54 -13.95 -5.87
CA HIS A 43 -8.20 -13.55 -5.45
C HIS A 43 -8.23 -12.23 -4.68
N THR A 44 -8.90 -12.22 -3.53
CA THR A 44 -9.12 -11.01 -2.74
C THR A 44 -8.08 -10.82 -1.63
N GLY A 45 -7.83 -9.56 -1.24
CA GLY A 45 -6.81 -9.18 -0.27
C GLY A 45 -5.44 -8.91 -0.89
N PHE A 46 -5.33 -8.95 -2.22
CA PHE A 46 -4.06 -8.81 -2.93
C PHE A 46 -3.55 -7.37 -2.97
N ALA A 47 -4.45 -6.39 -3.02
CA ALA A 47 -4.06 -4.99 -2.93
C ALA A 47 -3.39 -4.68 -1.58
N HIS A 48 -3.94 -5.21 -0.49
CA HIS A 48 -3.37 -5.08 0.84
C HIS A 48 -2.07 -5.90 1.01
N LEU A 49 -2.01 -7.11 0.47
CA LEU A 49 -0.78 -7.90 0.47
C LEU A 49 0.34 -7.21 -0.32
N PHE A 50 0.01 -6.55 -1.44
CA PHE A 50 0.97 -5.78 -2.19
C PHE A 50 1.47 -4.56 -1.41
N GLU A 51 0.59 -3.87 -0.68
CA GLU A 51 0.99 -2.80 0.24
C GLU A 51 2.10 -3.28 1.17
N HIS A 52 1.92 -4.44 1.82
CA HIS A 52 2.94 -5.05 2.67
C HIS A 52 4.23 -5.37 1.92
N LEU A 53 4.13 -5.90 0.70
CA LEU A 53 5.31 -6.22 -0.11
C LEU A 53 6.13 -5.00 -0.49
N MET A 54 5.49 -3.84 -0.63
CA MET A 54 6.17 -2.57 -0.92
C MET A 54 7.13 -2.13 0.20
N PHE A 55 6.95 -2.63 1.42
CA PHE A 55 7.88 -2.41 2.55
C PHE A 55 8.99 -3.45 2.62
N GLY A 56 8.95 -4.48 1.78
CA GLY A 56 9.98 -5.51 1.70
C GLY A 56 11.31 -5.04 1.12
N GLY A 57 11.37 -3.78 0.69
CA GLY A 57 12.56 -3.18 0.08
C GLY A 57 12.58 -3.29 -1.44
N SER A 58 13.62 -2.71 -2.02
CA SER A 58 13.92 -2.75 -3.44
C SER A 58 15.28 -3.43 -3.68
N ILE A 59 15.61 -3.69 -4.94
CA ILE A 59 16.88 -4.33 -5.32
C ILE A 59 18.10 -3.54 -4.79
N HIS A 60 18.01 -2.20 -4.79
CA HIS A 60 19.10 -1.34 -4.35
C HIS A 60 18.98 -0.92 -2.88
N VAL A 61 17.77 -1.00 -2.32
CA VAL A 61 17.46 -0.62 -0.94
C VAL A 61 16.70 -1.74 -0.25
N PRO A 62 17.38 -2.80 0.19
CA PRO A 62 16.73 -3.96 0.80
C PRO A 62 16.09 -3.69 2.16
N ASP A 63 16.47 -2.60 2.82
CA ASP A 63 15.87 -2.11 4.06
C ASP A 63 15.38 -0.68 3.84
N TYR A 64 14.06 -0.53 3.73
CA TYR A 64 13.40 0.74 3.46
C TYR A 64 13.35 1.65 4.69
N ASP A 65 13.18 1.10 5.87
CA ASP A 65 12.94 1.86 7.09
C ASP A 65 14.20 2.55 7.63
N THR A 66 15.34 1.89 7.58
CA THR A 66 16.61 2.44 8.11
C THR A 66 16.98 3.79 7.45
N PRO A 67 16.99 3.97 6.13
CA PRO A 67 17.22 5.27 5.51
C PRO A 67 16.22 6.34 5.92
N VAL A 68 14.93 6.00 6.05
CA VAL A 68 13.89 6.95 6.51
C VAL A 68 14.19 7.42 7.93
N GLN A 69 14.47 6.49 8.85
CA GLN A 69 14.79 6.80 10.24
C GLN A 69 16.06 7.63 10.35
N ASN A 70 17.11 7.29 9.61
CA ASN A 70 18.36 8.05 9.57
C ASN A 70 18.17 9.47 9.02
N ALA A 71 17.22 9.67 8.14
CA ALA A 71 16.81 10.99 7.64
C ALA A 71 15.93 11.76 8.63
N GLY A 72 15.59 11.19 9.80
CA GLY A 72 14.69 11.78 10.79
C GLY A 72 13.23 11.77 10.34
N GLY A 73 12.87 10.82 9.49
CA GLY A 73 11.54 10.67 8.95
C GLY A 73 10.75 9.52 9.57
N GLU A 74 9.49 9.49 9.22
CA GLU A 74 8.56 8.39 9.47
C GLU A 74 7.81 8.07 8.18
N ASN A 75 7.38 6.85 8.02
CA ASN A 75 6.58 6.40 6.88
C ASN A 75 5.40 5.55 7.32
N ASN A 76 4.40 5.48 6.48
CA ASN A 76 3.30 4.53 6.64
C ASN A 76 2.57 4.34 5.30
N ALA A 77 1.62 3.39 5.28
CA ALA A 77 0.73 3.17 4.16
C ALA A 77 -0.65 2.73 4.63
N TRP A 78 -1.59 2.73 3.72
CA TRP A 78 -2.92 2.15 3.92
C TRP A 78 -3.56 1.83 2.57
N THR A 79 -4.37 0.78 2.56
CA THR A 79 -5.19 0.37 1.42
C THR A 79 -6.66 0.42 1.81
N ASN A 80 -7.50 0.89 0.90
CA ASN A 80 -8.94 0.79 1.02
C ASN A 80 -9.56 0.11 -0.22
N ASN A 81 -10.86 0.28 -0.42
CA ASN A 81 -11.51 -0.32 -1.58
C ASN A 81 -11.04 0.29 -2.91
N ASP A 82 -10.62 1.54 -2.94
CA ASP A 82 -10.41 2.30 -4.17
C ASP A 82 -8.95 2.60 -4.46
N ILE A 83 -8.15 2.79 -3.42
CA ILE A 83 -6.78 3.32 -3.53
C ILE A 83 -5.84 2.66 -2.54
N THR A 84 -4.55 2.66 -2.89
CA THR A 84 -3.43 2.36 -1.99
C THR A 84 -2.55 3.60 -1.87
N ASN A 85 -2.23 3.99 -0.65
CA ASN A 85 -1.52 5.22 -0.34
C ASN A 85 -0.28 4.95 0.48
N TYR A 86 0.86 5.53 0.08
CA TYR A 86 2.12 5.51 0.82
C TYR A 86 2.53 6.93 1.13
N TYR A 87 3.09 7.16 2.31
CA TYR A 87 3.61 8.48 2.63
C TYR A 87 4.84 8.43 3.52
N ILE A 88 5.69 9.42 3.35
CA ILE A 88 6.87 9.69 4.16
C ILE A 88 6.76 11.13 4.66
N THR A 89 6.99 11.34 5.94
CA THR A 89 7.15 12.67 6.55
C THR A 89 8.59 12.78 7.05
N LEU A 90 9.31 13.81 6.62
CA LEU A 90 10.71 14.01 6.99
C LEU A 90 11.11 15.48 6.99
N PRO A 91 12.23 15.86 7.65
CA PRO A 91 12.78 17.20 7.59
C PRO A 91 13.12 17.60 6.15
N ARG A 92 12.80 18.84 5.77
CA ARG A 92 12.97 19.34 4.40
C ARG A 92 14.38 19.21 3.82
N GLN A 93 15.41 19.32 4.67
CA GLN A 93 16.80 19.16 4.24
C GLN A 93 17.13 17.75 3.75
N ASN A 94 16.32 16.76 4.11
CA ASN A 94 16.50 15.35 3.77
C ASN A 94 15.45 14.85 2.75
N VAL A 95 14.71 15.75 2.12
CA VAL A 95 13.61 15.39 1.18
C VAL A 95 14.08 14.51 0.02
N GLU A 96 15.33 14.66 -0.42
CA GLU A 96 15.92 13.84 -1.48
C GLU A 96 15.96 12.35 -1.11
N THR A 97 16.14 12.02 0.17
CA THR A 97 16.03 10.63 0.65
C THR A 97 14.68 10.03 0.35
N GLY A 98 13.60 10.76 0.61
CA GLY A 98 12.25 10.29 0.31
C GLY A 98 12.03 10.09 -1.19
N PHE A 99 12.44 11.01 -2.04
CA PHE A 99 12.35 10.86 -3.49
C PHE A 99 13.17 9.67 -4.01
N TRP A 100 14.38 9.49 -3.49
CA TRP A 100 15.22 8.36 -3.84
C TRP A 100 14.55 7.03 -3.49
N LEU A 101 14.07 6.88 -2.26
CA LEU A 101 13.41 5.65 -1.80
C LEU A 101 12.17 5.32 -2.62
N GLU A 102 11.30 6.31 -2.82
CA GLU A 102 10.05 6.11 -3.58
C GLU A 102 10.31 5.80 -5.05
N SER A 103 11.25 6.50 -5.68
CA SER A 103 11.60 6.23 -7.08
C SER A 103 12.24 4.86 -7.26
N ASP A 104 13.09 4.43 -6.33
CA ASP A 104 13.76 3.13 -6.42
C ASP A 104 12.76 1.98 -6.26
N ARG A 105 11.87 2.03 -5.27
CA ARG A 105 10.87 0.97 -5.12
C ARG A 105 9.83 0.94 -6.25
N MET A 106 9.53 2.06 -6.90
CA MET A 106 8.68 2.07 -8.10
C MET A 106 9.34 1.40 -9.30
N LEU A 107 10.66 1.47 -9.42
CA LEU A 107 11.42 0.94 -10.53
C LEU A 107 11.95 -0.48 -10.29
N SER A 108 12.28 -0.80 -9.06
CA SER A 108 13.16 -1.93 -8.72
C SER A 108 12.68 -2.70 -7.48
N LEU A 109 11.36 -2.77 -7.26
CA LEU A 109 10.81 -3.52 -6.12
C LEU A 109 11.35 -4.95 -6.09
N ASP A 110 11.83 -5.40 -4.91
CA ASP A 110 12.39 -6.75 -4.77
C ASP A 110 11.27 -7.78 -4.54
N PHE A 111 10.64 -8.17 -5.64
CA PHE A 111 9.66 -9.26 -5.65
C PHE A 111 10.36 -10.61 -5.61
N ASN A 112 10.48 -11.19 -4.44
CA ASN A 112 11.04 -12.52 -4.30
C ASN A 112 10.14 -13.46 -3.49
N PRO A 113 10.27 -14.80 -3.67
CA PRO A 113 9.43 -15.77 -2.97
C PRO A 113 9.52 -15.70 -1.44
N ARG A 114 10.66 -15.28 -0.91
CA ARG A 114 10.86 -15.16 0.54
C ARG A 114 10.09 -13.97 1.11
N SER A 115 10.16 -12.82 0.47
CA SER A 115 9.40 -11.63 0.92
C SER A 115 7.90 -11.89 0.83
N LEU A 116 7.42 -12.54 -0.24
CA LEU A 116 6.02 -12.95 -0.36
C LEU A 116 5.61 -13.87 0.79
N GLU A 117 6.41 -14.89 1.11
CA GLU A 117 6.06 -15.83 2.18
C GLU A 117 5.97 -15.14 3.55
N VAL A 118 6.93 -14.26 3.85
CA VAL A 118 6.92 -13.48 5.10
C VAL A 118 5.66 -12.61 5.19
N GLN A 119 5.38 -11.82 4.16
CA GLN A 119 4.24 -10.90 4.18
C GLN A 119 2.90 -11.64 4.12
N ARG A 120 2.83 -12.76 3.44
CA ARG A 120 1.66 -13.66 3.47
C ARG A 120 1.31 -14.07 4.90
N GLN A 121 2.30 -14.52 5.69
CA GLN A 121 2.07 -14.91 7.08
C GLN A 121 1.64 -13.72 7.95
N VAL A 122 2.23 -12.54 7.74
CA VAL A 122 1.84 -11.32 8.47
C VAL A 122 0.38 -10.98 8.18
N VAL A 123 -0.04 -10.94 6.91
CA VAL A 123 -1.43 -10.61 6.53
C VAL A 123 -2.41 -11.68 7.02
N ILE A 124 -2.05 -12.96 7.00
CA ILE A 124 -2.87 -14.04 7.56
C ILE A 124 -3.08 -13.85 9.07
N GLU A 125 -2.03 -13.52 9.82
CA GLU A 125 -2.17 -13.27 11.26
C GLU A 125 -2.98 -12.00 11.54
N GLU A 126 -2.83 -10.97 10.74
CA GLU A 126 -3.67 -9.76 10.82
C GLU A 126 -5.15 -10.07 10.56
N PHE A 127 -5.44 -10.88 9.55
CA PHE A 127 -6.81 -11.36 9.28
C PHE A 127 -7.38 -12.09 10.51
N LYS A 128 -6.63 -13.02 11.10
CA LYS A 128 -7.07 -13.74 12.30
C LYS A 128 -7.32 -12.78 13.46
N GLN A 129 -6.40 -11.87 13.72
CA GLN A 129 -6.52 -10.92 14.83
C GLN A 129 -7.74 -10.00 14.67
N ARG A 130 -7.95 -9.44 13.48
CA ARG A 130 -9.02 -8.47 13.24
C ARG A 130 -10.39 -9.11 13.06
N ASN A 131 -10.46 -10.31 12.47
CA ASN A 131 -11.73 -10.88 12.02
C ASN A 131 -12.17 -12.12 12.78
N LEU A 132 -11.24 -12.90 13.35
CA LEU A 132 -11.57 -14.16 14.01
C LEU A 132 -11.42 -14.09 15.55
N ASN A 133 -10.41 -13.37 16.03
CA ASN A 133 -10.02 -13.39 17.44
C ASN A 133 -10.61 -12.25 18.28
N GLN A 134 -11.57 -11.50 17.74
CA GLN A 134 -12.23 -10.42 18.46
C GLN A 134 -13.76 -10.48 18.32
N PRO A 135 -14.52 -10.02 19.30
CA PRO A 135 -15.97 -9.93 19.21
C PRO A 135 -16.40 -9.08 17.99
N TYR A 136 -17.36 -9.58 17.22
CA TYR A 136 -17.88 -8.92 16.02
C TYR A 136 -16.85 -8.67 14.90
N GLY A 137 -15.71 -9.35 14.91
CA GLY A 137 -14.68 -9.21 13.89
C GLY A 137 -15.13 -9.54 12.47
N ASP A 138 -16.08 -10.44 12.33
CA ASP A 138 -16.70 -10.86 11.07
C ASP A 138 -17.85 -9.94 10.58
N ALA A 139 -18.30 -8.99 11.41
CA ALA A 139 -19.47 -8.15 11.10
C ALA A 139 -19.30 -7.41 9.75
N SER A 140 -18.12 -6.88 9.46
CA SER A 140 -17.85 -6.20 8.19
C SER A 140 -17.99 -7.14 6.99
N HIS A 141 -17.51 -8.38 7.07
CA HIS A 141 -17.64 -9.39 6.01
C HIS A 141 -19.11 -9.69 5.73
N LEU A 142 -19.89 -9.94 6.78
CA LEU A 142 -21.31 -10.26 6.67
C LEU A 142 -22.11 -9.08 6.09
N LEU A 143 -21.89 -7.88 6.61
CA LEU A 143 -22.61 -6.68 6.15
C LEU A 143 -22.31 -6.35 4.69
N ARG A 144 -21.05 -6.44 4.25
CA ARG A 144 -20.66 -6.19 2.86
C ARG A 144 -21.30 -7.18 1.91
N ALA A 145 -21.30 -8.48 2.22
CA ALA A 145 -21.92 -9.53 1.43
C ALA A 145 -23.46 -9.38 1.34
N LEU A 146 -24.09 -8.78 2.35
CA LEU A 146 -25.51 -8.47 2.34
C LEU A 146 -25.82 -7.21 1.52
N ALA A 147 -25.03 -6.16 1.67
CA ALA A 147 -25.26 -4.87 1.03
C ALA A 147 -24.92 -4.87 -0.47
N TYR A 148 -23.84 -5.54 -0.84
CA TYR A 148 -23.31 -5.56 -2.21
C TYR A 148 -23.40 -6.97 -2.81
N LYS A 149 -24.23 -7.15 -3.83
CA LYS A 149 -24.41 -8.46 -4.50
C LYS A 149 -23.55 -8.64 -5.74
N VAL A 150 -23.21 -7.54 -6.42
CA VAL A 150 -22.45 -7.53 -7.67
C VAL A 150 -21.28 -6.58 -7.59
N HIS A 151 -21.41 -5.49 -6.83
CA HIS A 151 -20.37 -4.47 -6.71
C HIS A 151 -19.13 -5.03 -5.98
N PRO A 152 -17.90 -4.71 -6.43
CA PRO A 152 -16.66 -5.23 -5.83
C PRO A 152 -16.43 -4.79 -4.37
N TYR A 153 -17.25 -3.91 -3.80
CA TYR A 153 -17.23 -3.61 -2.36
C TYR A 153 -17.80 -4.73 -1.48
N GLN A 154 -18.24 -5.83 -2.07
CA GLN A 154 -18.76 -7.00 -1.33
C GLN A 154 -17.70 -7.68 -0.45
N TRP A 155 -16.43 -7.46 -0.69
CA TRP A 155 -15.33 -7.94 0.17
C TRP A 155 -14.55 -6.80 0.82
N PRO A 156 -14.02 -7.03 2.03
CA PRO A 156 -13.14 -6.07 2.69
C PRO A 156 -11.73 -6.12 2.11
N THR A 157 -10.95 -5.08 2.38
CA THR A 157 -9.57 -4.93 1.92
C THR A 157 -8.65 -6.07 2.37
N ILE A 158 -8.91 -6.65 3.55
CA ILE A 158 -8.15 -7.80 4.07
C ILE A 158 -8.42 -9.10 3.28
N GLY A 159 -9.41 -9.11 2.39
CA GLY A 159 -9.84 -10.27 1.62
C GLY A 159 -11.06 -10.98 2.22
N LYS A 160 -11.72 -11.80 1.39
CA LYS A 160 -12.87 -12.64 1.82
C LYS A 160 -12.42 -13.76 2.74
N GLU A 161 -11.34 -14.43 2.38
CA GLU A 161 -10.90 -15.70 2.95
C GLU A 161 -9.38 -15.76 3.06
N ILE A 162 -8.91 -16.39 4.13
CA ILE A 162 -7.48 -16.62 4.35
C ILE A 162 -6.85 -17.41 3.20
N SER A 163 -7.62 -18.34 2.61
CA SER A 163 -7.17 -19.19 1.50
C SER A 163 -6.69 -18.37 0.28
N HIS A 164 -7.31 -17.23 -0.01
CA HIS A 164 -6.88 -16.34 -1.10
C HIS A 164 -5.48 -15.82 -0.86
N ILE A 165 -5.19 -15.35 0.36
CA ILE A 165 -3.85 -14.87 0.75
C ILE A 165 -2.85 -16.02 0.81
N ALA A 166 -3.24 -17.17 1.40
CA ALA A 166 -2.36 -18.33 1.55
C ALA A 166 -1.90 -18.89 0.19
N ASN A 167 -2.74 -18.81 -0.83
CA ASN A 167 -2.45 -19.29 -2.18
C ASN A 167 -1.93 -18.19 -3.12
N ALA A 168 -1.70 -16.96 -2.64
CA ALA A 168 -1.22 -15.87 -3.46
C ALA A 168 0.14 -16.20 -4.10
N THR A 169 0.28 -15.92 -5.40
CA THR A 169 1.54 -16.03 -6.14
C THR A 169 2.09 -14.64 -6.44
N LEU A 170 3.40 -14.52 -6.64
CA LEU A 170 4.01 -13.25 -7.04
C LEU A 170 3.39 -12.69 -8.32
N GLU A 171 3.13 -13.54 -9.29
CA GLU A 171 2.51 -13.16 -10.56
C GLU A 171 1.11 -12.57 -10.36
N ALA A 172 0.26 -13.23 -9.59
CA ALA A 172 -1.11 -12.79 -9.35
C ALA A 172 -1.17 -11.47 -8.57
N VAL A 173 -0.34 -11.32 -7.54
CA VAL A 173 -0.26 -10.07 -6.73
C VAL A 173 0.28 -8.92 -7.57
N SER A 174 1.34 -9.16 -8.35
CA SER A 174 1.94 -8.20 -9.27
C SER A 174 0.94 -7.72 -10.33
N TYR A 175 0.16 -8.65 -10.90
CA TYR A 175 -0.84 -8.34 -11.92
C TYR A 175 -1.93 -7.37 -11.43
N THR A 176 -2.37 -7.49 -10.19
CA THR A 176 -3.39 -6.60 -9.61
C THR A 176 -2.88 -5.15 -9.51
N HIS A 177 -1.59 -4.95 -9.24
CA HIS A 177 -1.03 -3.63 -8.91
C HIS A 177 -0.27 -2.94 -10.05
N LEU A 178 0.32 -3.71 -10.98
CA LEU A 178 1.22 -3.18 -12.02
C LEU A 178 0.57 -3.14 -13.41
N ARG A 179 -0.75 -3.12 -13.46
CA ARG A 179 -1.53 -2.95 -14.70
C ARG A 179 -1.33 -1.61 -15.36
#